data_2beab8dbc36762d7ee0d976dabbb0949
#
_entry.id   2beab8dbc36762d7ee0d976dabbb0949
#
_cell.length_a   1.000
_cell.length_b   1.000
_cell.length_c   1.000
_cell.angle_alpha   90.00
_cell.angle_beta   90.00
_cell.angle_gamma   90.00
#
_symmetry.space_group_name_H-M   'P 1'
#
loop_
_entity.id
_entity.type
_entity.pdbx_description
1 polymer ?
#
loop_
_entity_poly.entity_id
_entity_poly.type
_entity_poly.pdbx_seq_one_letter_code
_entity_poly.pdbx_strand_id
1 'polypeptide(L)'
;VKKMREEQTKTTTEHLIFHVDVNSAFLSWESVRRIKEGLPDLRDIPACIGGDPTKRTGIVVAKSIPAKKCGVQTGEPVAMALRKCPNMVIVPSDFDLYVRCSRAFKKICASYTPVMESFSIDEVFLDMTGTSLLYPDPIAAAHEIKDRIYEELGFTVNIGISTNKLLAKMASDFEKPNKVHTLFPEEIPEKMWPLPVRELLFLGKASEKKLIEAGIRTIGELAH
;
A
#
# COMPACT_ATOMS: atom_id res chain seq x y z
N VAL A 1 -10.65 25.99 -53.44
CA VAL A 1 -10.01 24.86 -52.80
C VAL A 1 -10.15 25.04 -51.26
N LYS A 2 -11.21 24.44 -50.67
CA LYS A 2 -11.44 24.45 -49.22
C LYS A 2 -10.52 23.39 -48.60
N LYS A 3 -9.58 23.81 -47.75
CA LYS A 3 -8.84 22.94 -46.84
C LYS A 3 -9.83 22.35 -45.85
N MET A 4 -10.13 21.07 -45.98
CA MET A 4 -10.67 20.28 -44.89
C MET A 4 -9.58 20.18 -43.83
N ARG A 5 -9.79 20.84 -42.71
CA ARG A 5 -9.08 20.55 -41.43
C ARG A 5 -9.68 19.25 -40.90
N GLU A 6 -8.91 18.17 -41.00
CA GLU A 6 -9.14 16.97 -40.21
C GLU A 6 -8.96 17.35 -38.72
N GLU A 7 -10.06 17.50 -38.01
CA GLU A 7 -10.04 17.41 -36.56
C GLU A 7 -9.69 15.97 -36.18
N GLN A 8 -8.42 15.73 -35.97
CA GLN A 8 -7.99 14.58 -35.21
C GLN A 8 -8.45 14.78 -33.78
N THR A 9 -9.64 14.31 -33.45
CA THR A 9 -10.03 14.03 -32.08
C THR A 9 -9.03 13.01 -31.54
N LYS A 10 -8.01 13.47 -30.81
CA LYS A 10 -7.24 12.65 -29.91
C LYS A 10 -8.22 12.10 -28.90
N THR A 11 -8.75 10.91 -29.11
CA THR A 11 -9.30 10.10 -28.03
C THR A 11 -8.15 9.79 -27.09
N THR A 12 -7.93 10.63 -26.11
CA THR A 12 -7.09 10.30 -24.98
C THR A 12 -7.80 9.15 -24.27
N THR A 13 -7.37 7.92 -24.53
CA THR A 13 -7.82 6.78 -23.74
C THR A 13 -7.43 7.08 -22.31
N GLU A 14 -8.42 7.33 -21.45
CA GLU A 14 -8.14 7.54 -20.03
C GLU A 14 -7.48 6.29 -19.49
N HIS A 15 -6.33 6.45 -18.84
CA HIS A 15 -5.65 5.34 -18.19
C HIS A 15 -6.48 4.83 -17.02
N LEU A 16 -6.40 3.53 -16.79
CA LEU A 16 -6.97 2.88 -15.61
C LEU A 16 -5.84 2.19 -14.86
N ILE A 17 -5.40 2.78 -13.77
CA ILE A 17 -4.26 2.31 -12.99
C ILE A 17 -4.73 1.79 -11.63
N PHE A 18 -4.35 0.55 -11.31
CA PHE A 18 -4.50 0.02 -9.97
C PHE A 18 -3.16 0.08 -9.25
N HIS A 19 -3.17 0.46 -7.98
CA HIS A 19 -2.05 0.30 -7.06
C HIS A 19 -2.43 -0.76 -6.03
N VAL A 20 -1.65 -1.84 -5.97
CA VAL A 20 -1.85 -2.96 -5.03
C VAL A 20 -0.75 -2.91 -3.97
N ASP A 21 -1.15 -2.86 -2.68
CA ASP A 21 -0.26 -2.70 -1.52
C ASP A 21 -0.57 -3.79 -0.47
N VAL A 22 0.42 -4.60 -0.12
CA VAL A 22 0.27 -5.66 0.88
C VAL A 22 0.20 -5.07 2.29
N ASN A 23 -0.89 -5.37 3.00
CA ASN A 23 -1.10 -4.85 4.36
C ASN A 23 -0.07 -5.42 5.35
N SER A 24 0.75 -4.54 5.95
CA SER A 24 1.80 -4.91 6.91
C SER A 24 2.65 -6.08 6.44
N ALA A 25 3.18 -6.01 5.23
CA ALA A 25 3.75 -7.09 4.45
C ALA A 25 4.61 -8.08 5.26
N PHE A 26 5.69 -7.62 5.85
CA PHE A 26 6.63 -8.52 6.57
C PHE A 26 5.96 -9.25 7.74
N LEU A 27 5.12 -8.55 8.51
CA LEU A 27 4.38 -9.18 9.61
C LEU A 27 3.36 -10.19 9.08
N SER A 28 2.63 -9.83 8.02
CA SER A 28 1.62 -10.70 7.42
C SER A 28 2.23 -11.97 6.81
N TRP A 29 3.36 -11.85 6.13
CA TRP A 29 4.06 -12.98 5.54
C TRP A 29 4.61 -13.94 6.60
N GLU A 30 5.19 -13.42 7.69
CA GLU A 30 5.59 -14.23 8.83
C GLU A 30 4.40 -14.89 9.53
N SER A 31 3.28 -14.16 9.67
CA SER A 31 2.06 -14.70 10.28
C SER A 31 1.54 -15.90 9.50
N VAL A 32 1.47 -15.82 8.17
CA VAL A 32 1.03 -16.93 7.31
C VAL A 32 1.95 -18.15 7.46
N ARG A 33 3.28 -17.96 7.49
CA ARG A 33 4.23 -19.04 7.74
C ARG A 33 3.97 -19.70 9.09
N ARG A 34 3.87 -18.90 10.15
CA ARG A 34 3.68 -19.37 11.53
C ARG A 34 2.37 -20.13 11.71
N ILE A 35 1.28 -19.67 11.12
CA ILE A 35 0.00 -20.39 11.14
C ILE A 35 0.14 -21.78 10.51
N LYS A 36 0.85 -21.92 9.40
CA LYS A 36 1.14 -23.22 8.76
C LYS A 36 1.98 -24.15 9.64
N GLU A 37 2.78 -23.59 10.56
CA GLU A 37 3.58 -24.30 11.53
C GLU A 37 2.82 -24.58 12.86
N GLY A 38 1.53 -24.20 12.95
CA GLY A 38 0.70 -24.36 14.16
C GLY A 38 1.02 -23.35 15.27
N LEU A 39 1.71 -22.25 14.95
CA LEU A 39 2.07 -21.19 15.87
C LEU A 39 1.03 -20.04 15.86
N PRO A 40 0.96 -19.23 16.91
CA PRO A 40 0.04 -18.09 16.95
C PRO A 40 0.23 -17.09 15.80
N ASP A 41 -0.89 -16.53 15.33
CA ASP A 41 -0.87 -15.43 14.36
C ASP A 41 -0.28 -14.17 15.00
N LEU A 42 0.77 -13.63 14.41
CA LEU A 42 1.43 -12.42 14.92
C LEU A 42 0.52 -11.17 14.79
N ARG A 43 -0.49 -11.20 13.94
CA ARG A 43 -1.42 -10.07 13.74
C ARG A 43 -2.33 -9.85 14.93
N ASP A 44 -2.62 -10.92 15.70
CA ASP A 44 -3.57 -10.93 16.81
C ASP A 44 -2.91 -10.70 18.17
N ILE A 45 -1.59 -10.79 18.26
CA ILE A 45 -0.81 -10.63 19.49
C ILE A 45 0.16 -9.45 19.38
N PRO A 46 0.64 -8.90 20.52
CA PRO A 46 1.75 -7.95 20.47
C PRO A 46 3.00 -8.61 19.86
N ALA A 47 3.35 -8.19 18.65
CA ALA A 47 4.47 -8.76 17.91
C ALA A 47 5.18 -7.74 17.03
N CYS A 48 6.44 -7.96 16.76
CA CYS A 48 7.19 -7.20 15.75
C CYS A 48 8.14 -8.10 14.97
N ILE A 49 8.41 -7.68 13.75
CA ILE A 49 9.56 -8.15 12.98
C ILE A 49 10.70 -7.21 13.29
N GLY A 50 11.83 -7.75 13.71
CA GLY A 50 12.96 -6.92 14.11
C GLY A 50 14.23 -7.72 14.33
N GLY A 51 15.29 -6.98 14.61
CA GLY A 51 16.60 -7.59 14.91
C GLY A 51 16.64 -8.26 16.29
N ASP A 52 17.70 -9.01 16.53
CA ASP A 52 17.99 -9.69 17.79
C ASP A 52 18.03 -8.67 18.96
N PRO A 53 17.17 -8.83 19.97
CA PRO A 53 17.12 -7.91 21.12
C PRO A 53 18.39 -7.90 21.97
N THR A 54 19.19 -8.97 21.88
CA THR A 54 20.49 -9.06 22.58
C THR A 54 21.57 -8.21 21.91
N LYS A 55 21.40 -7.92 20.62
CA LYS A 55 22.26 -7.03 19.84
C LYS A 55 21.67 -5.63 19.88
N ARG A 56 22.40 -4.67 20.45
CA ARG A 56 21.97 -3.26 20.59
C ARG A 56 21.61 -2.54 19.29
N THR A 57 21.77 -3.17 18.13
CA THR A 57 21.58 -2.63 16.78
C THR A 57 20.25 -3.02 16.13
N GLY A 58 19.42 -3.88 16.78
CA GLY A 58 18.14 -4.30 16.22
C GLY A 58 17.09 -3.21 16.23
N ILE A 59 16.43 -2.96 15.09
CA ILE A 59 15.29 -2.04 14.96
C ILE A 59 14.00 -2.81 14.68
N VAL A 60 12.86 -2.21 15.00
CA VAL A 60 11.52 -2.69 14.61
C VAL A 60 11.31 -2.39 13.13
N VAL A 61 11.20 -3.43 12.32
CA VAL A 61 10.95 -3.32 10.87
C VAL A 61 9.45 -3.27 10.57
N ALA A 62 8.68 -4.13 11.24
CA ALA A 62 7.22 -4.14 11.17
C ALA A 62 6.63 -4.48 12.55
N LYS A 63 5.38 -4.11 12.80
CA LYS A 63 4.69 -4.36 14.06
C LYS A 63 3.23 -4.69 13.86
N SER A 64 2.68 -5.48 14.80
CA SER A 64 1.25 -5.76 14.86
C SER A 64 0.44 -4.55 15.36
N ILE A 65 -0.87 -4.57 15.11
CA ILE A 65 -1.79 -3.57 15.68
C ILE A 65 -1.77 -3.60 17.22
N PRO A 66 -1.79 -4.77 17.91
CA PRO A 66 -1.60 -4.82 19.35
C PRO A 66 -0.30 -4.18 19.83
N ALA A 67 0.83 -4.42 19.16
CA ALA A 67 2.09 -3.76 19.51
C ALA A 67 2.05 -2.24 19.26
N LYS A 68 1.39 -1.79 18.17
CA LYS A 68 1.15 -0.36 17.91
C LYS A 68 0.35 0.30 19.03
N LYS A 69 -0.67 -0.39 19.58
CA LYS A 69 -1.47 0.11 20.73
C LYS A 69 -0.63 0.27 22.00
N CYS A 70 0.43 -0.51 22.19
CA CYS A 70 1.44 -0.34 23.25
C CYS A 70 2.41 0.84 22.99
N GLY A 71 2.28 1.55 21.87
CA GLY A 71 3.14 2.67 21.51
C GLY A 71 4.43 2.27 20.79
N VAL A 72 4.57 1.03 20.33
CA VAL A 72 5.72 0.57 19.53
C VAL A 72 5.71 1.27 18.16
N GLN A 73 6.89 1.74 17.73
CA GLN A 73 7.05 2.46 16.46
C GLN A 73 8.01 1.72 15.51
N THR A 74 7.71 1.74 14.22
CA THR A 74 8.63 1.25 13.18
C THR A 74 9.87 2.15 13.14
N GLY A 75 11.05 1.53 13.02
CA GLY A 75 12.33 2.23 13.02
C GLY A 75 12.94 2.47 14.42
N GLU A 76 12.19 2.24 15.51
CA GLU A 76 12.76 2.36 16.86
C GLU A 76 13.61 1.13 17.23
N PRO A 77 14.58 1.29 18.15
CA PRO A 77 15.32 0.15 18.69
C PRO A 77 14.41 -0.87 19.36
N VAL A 78 14.62 -2.17 19.10
CA VAL A 78 13.83 -3.26 19.70
C VAL A 78 13.86 -3.21 21.22
N ALA A 79 14.99 -2.82 21.84
CA ALA A 79 15.10 -2.65 23.29
C ALA A 79 14.16 -1.56 23.83
N MET A 80 13.90 -0.51 23.06
CA MET A 80 12.92 0.54 23.45
C MET A 80 11.50 0.04 23.28
N ALA A 81 11.23 -0.71 22.20
CA ALA A 81 9.93 -1.33 21.98
C ALA A 81 9.56 -2.31 23.11
N LEU A 82 10.51 -3.12 23.59
CA LEU A 82 10.31 -4.02 24.74
C LEU A 82 10.01 -3.30 26.05
N ARG A 83 10.53 -2.10 26.27
CA ARG A 83 10.15 -1.29 27.46
C ARG A 83 8.70 -0.86 27.44
N LYS A 84 8.14 -0.62 26.23
CA LYS A 84 6.73 -0.25 26.05
C LYS A 84 5.80 -1.46 26.05
N CYS A 85 6.29 -2.59 25.56
CA CYS A 85 5.54 -3.83 25.40
C CYS A 85 6.39 -5.04 25.81
N PRO A 86 6.53 -5.32 27.14
CA PRO A 86 7.48 -6.33 27.66
C PRO A 86 7.24 -7.75 27.17
N ASN A 87 5.97 -8.11 26.89
CA ASN A 87 5.59 -9.45 26.45
C ASN A 87 5.46 -9.56 24.93
N MET A 88 6.04 -8.61 24.18
CA MET A 88 5.98 -8.61 22.71
C MET A 88 6.81 -9.75 22.13
N VAL A 89 6.22 -10.49 21.20
CA VAL A 89 6.91 -11.52 20.43
C VAL A 89 7.80 -10.83 19.36
N ILE A 90 9.08 -11.16 19.36
CA ILE A 90 10.02 -10.64 18.36
C ILE A 90 10.37 -11.78 17.41
N VAL A 91 10.21 -11.52 16.10
CA VAL A 91 10.55 -12.48 15.06
C VAL A 91 11.64 -11.86 14.18
N PRO A 92 12.76 -12.56 13.94
CA PRO A 92 13.79 -12.10 13.01
C PRO A 92 13.26 -11.97 11.60
N SER A 93 13.82 -11.03 10.83
CA SER A 93 13.48 -10.84 9.41
C SER A 93 13.95 -12.04 8.58
N ASP A 94 13.06 -12.61 7.77
CA ASP A 94 13.36 -13.65 6.76
C ASP A 94 13.15 -13.07 5.34
N PHE A 95 14.19 -12.46 4.80
CA PHE A 95 14.11 -11.82 3.48
C PHE A 95 13.88 -12.82 2.33
N ASP A 96 14.31 -14.08 2.47
CA ASP A 96 14.04 -15.12 1.47
C ASP A 96 12.54 -15.45 1.42
N LEU A 97 11.90 -15.55 2.59
CA LEU A 97 10.43 -15.67 2.68
C LEU A 97 9.75 -14.47 2.01
N TYR A 98 10.20 -13.25 2.32
CA TYR A 98 9.58 -12.02 1.80
C TYR A 98 9.67 -11.93 0.28
N VAL A 99 10.80 -12.28 -0.30
CA VAL A 99 10.95 -12.35 -1.76
C VAL A 99 10.03 -13.40 -2.38
N ARG A 100 9.87 -14.57 -1.76
CA ARG A 100 8.92 -15.60 -2.24
C ARG A 100 7.48 -15.11 -2.19
N CYS A 101 7.05 -14.50 -1.09
CA CYS A 101 5.70 -13.94 -0.95
C CYS A 101 5.46 -12.80 -1.94
N SER A 102 6.44 -11.90 -2.11
CA SER A 102 6.40 -10.83 -3.10
C SER A 102 6.18 -11.36 -4.52
N ARG A 103 6.95 -12.37 -4.91
CA ARG A 103 6.79 -13.01 -6.24
C ARG A 103 5.42 -13.68 -6.40
N ALA A 104 4.89 -14.29 -5.33
CA ALA A 104 3.62 -15.00 -5.38
C ALA A 104 2.46 -14.03 -5.63
N PHE A 105 2.33 -12.93 -4.87
CA PHE A 105 1.24 -11.98 -5.10
C PHE A 105 1.38 -11.24 -6.43
N LYS A 106 2.61 -10.88 -6.83
CA LYS A 106 2.89 -10.27 -8.14
C LYS A 106 2.51 -11.19 -9.30
N LYS A 107 2.68 -12.50 -9.15
CA LYS A 107 2.23 -13.49 -10.14
C LYS A 107 0.70 -13.51 -10.28
N ILE A 108 -0.04 -13.38 -9.18
CA ILE A 108 -1.50 -13.24 -9.23
C ILE A 108 -1.87 -11.95 -9.96
N CYS A 109 -1.29 -10.82 -9.58
CA CYS A 109 -1.53 -9.53 -10.23
C CYS A 109 -1.24 -9.56 -11.73
N ALA A 110 -0.14 -10.17 -12.16
CA ALA A 110 0.24 -10.30 -13.57
C ALA A 110 -0.72 -11.18 -14.41
N SER A 111 -1.62 -11.94 -13.79
CA SER A 111 -2.65 -12.70 -14.52
C SER A 111 -3.83 -11.84 -14.97
N TYR A 112 -3.97 -10.62 -14.49
CA TYR A 112 -5.03 -9.69 -14.84
C TYR A 112 -4.62 -8.70 -15.95
N THR A 113 -3.35 -8.36 -16.03
CA THR A 113 -2.79 -7.50 -17.06
C THR A 113 -1.32 -7.82 -17.31
N PRO A 114 -0.86 -7.78 -18.58
CA PRO A 114 0.56 -7.93 -18.87
C PRO A 114 1.39 -6.69 -18.52
N VAL A 115 0.74 -5.54 -18.29
CA VAL A 115 1.41 -4.28 -18.00
C VAL A 115 1.43 -4.03 -16.50
N MET A 116 2.48 -4.53 -15.86
CA MET A 116 2.70 -4.41 -14.41
C MET A 116 4.05 -3.76 -14.13
N GLU A 117 4.07 -2.80 -13.22
CA GLU A 117 5.30 -2.18 -12.70
C GLU A 117 5.47 -2.50 -11.22
N SER A 118 6.61 -3.09 -10.88
CA SER A 118 6.99 -3.33 -9.48
C SER A 118 7.49 -2.05 -8.86
N PHE A 119 6.80 -1.51 -7.86
CA PHE A 119 7.19 -0.29 -7.15
C PHE A 119 8.10 -0.58 -5.96
N SER A 120 7.73 -1.60 -5.17
CA SER A 120 8.52 -2.09 -4.04
C SER A 120 8.41 -3.61 -3.90
N ILE A 121 8.92 -4.17 -2.79
CA ILE A 121 8.77 -5.60 -2.50
C ILE A 121 7.31 -5.99 -2.28
N ASP A 122 6.49 -5.08 -1.78
CA ASP A 122 5.10 -5.26 -1.35
C ASP A 122 4.08 -4.43 -2.14
N GLU A 123 4.53 -3.69 -3.17
CA GLU A 123 3.66 -2.81 -3.97
C GLU A 123 3.87 -3.00 -5.46
N VAL A 124 2.77 -2.93 -6.22
CA VAL A 124 2.79 -2.93 -7.69
C VAL A 124 1.76 -1.98 -8.26
N PHE A 125 2.05 -1.42 -9.43
CA PHE A 125 1.07 -0.78 -10.28
C PHE A 125 0.66 -1.72 -11.42
N LEU A 126 -0.64 -1.76 -11.71
CA LEU A 126 -1.22 -2.50 -12.83
C LEU A 126 -1.86 -1.49 -13.77
N ASP A 127 -1.49 -1.52 -15.05
CA ASP A 127 -2.22 -0.78 -16.06
C ASP A 127 -3.34 -1.68 -16.61
N MET A 128 -4.56 -1.35 -16.25
CA MET A 128 -5.79 -2.05 -16.62
C MET A 128 -6.50 -1.40 -17.80
N THR A 129 -5.92 -0.39 -18.44
CA THR A 129 -6.54 0.43 -19.50
C THR A 129 -7.11 -0.41 -20.64
N GLY A 130 -6.42 -1.45 -21.09
CA GLY A 130 -6.85 -2.28 -22.22
C GLY A 130 -7.68 -3.50 -21.85
N THR A 131 -8.09 -3.65 -20.58
CA THR A 131 -8.69 -4.89 -20.06
C THR A 131 -10.23 -4.88 -19.94
N SER A 132 -10.89 -3.82 -20.39
CA SER A 132 -12.34 -3.61 -20.19
C SER A 132 -13.24 -4.71 -20.78
N LEU A 133 -12.78 -5.43 -21.81
CA LEU A 133 -13.51 -6.58 -22.37
C LEU A 133 -13.51 -7.79 -21.41
N LEU A 134 -12.46 -7.98 -20.63
CA LEU A 134 -12.33 -9.05 -19.65
C LEU A 134 -12.87 -8.62 -18.28
N TYR A 135 -12.66 -7.37 -17.93
CA TYR A 135 -13.00 -6.76 -16.63
C TYR A 135 -13.80 -5.46 -16.88
N PRO A 136 -15.09 -5.55 -17.20
CA PRO A 136 -15.91 -4.37 -17.51
C PRO A 136 -16.15 -3.46 -16.29
N ASP A 137 -16.12 -4.03 -15.07
CA ASP A 137 -16.21 -3.31 -13.81
C ASP A 137 -14.85 -3.34 -13.10
N PRO A 138 -14.11 -2.21 -13.06
CA PRO A 138 -12.79 -2.15 -12.44
C PRO A 138 -12.84 -2.35 -10.93
N ILE A 139 -13.94 -1.96 -10.25
CA ILE A 139 -14.07 -2.15 -8.81
C ILE A 139 -14.26 -3.62 -8.50
N ALA A 140 -15.10 -4.33 -9.26
CA ALA A 140 -15.26 -5.77 -9.13
C ALA A 140 -13.96 -6.53 -9.41
N ALA A 141 -13.20 -6.14 -10.44
CA ALA A 141 -11.88 -6.72 -10.72
C ALA A 141 -10.88 -6.51 -9.58
N ALA A 142 -10.86 -5.33 -8.96
CA ALA A 142 -10.00 -5.08 -7.80
C ALA A 142 -10.40 -5.92 -6.58
N HIS A 143 -11.70 -6.10 -6.34
CA HIS A 143 -12.17 -7.02 -5.29
C HIS A 143 -11.77 -8.46 -5.59
N GLU A 144 -11.90 -8.93 -6.81
CA GLU A 144 -11.47 -10.26 -7.23
C GLU A 144 -9.95 -10.47 -6.98
N ILE A 145 -9.11 -9.52 -7.40
CA ILE A 145 -7.65 -9.57 -7.16
C ILE A 145 -7.36 -9.67 -5.65
N LYS A 146 -8.01 -8.81 -4.86
CA LYS A 146 -7.84 -8.74 -3.40
C LYS A 146 -8.24 -10.05 -2.72
N ASP A 147 -9.39 -10.57 -3.06
CA ASP A 147 -9.95 -11.78 -2.45
C ASP A 147 -9.15 -13.01 -2.86
N ARG A 148 -8.74 -13.11 -4.11
CA ARG A 148 -7.87 -14.17 -4.61
C ARG A 148 -6.49 -14.19 -3.93
N ILE A 149 -5.88 -13.01 -3.69
CA ILE A 149 -4.63 -12.94 -2.93
C ILE A 149 -4.83 -13.46 -1.51
N TYR A 150 -5.93 -13.11 -0.86
CA TYR A 150 -6.24 -13.60 0.47
C TYR A 150 -6.47 -15.12 0.50
N GLU A 151 -7.27 -15.65 -0.41
CA GLU A 151 -7.61 -17.07 -0.49
C GLU A 151 -6.39 -17.96 -0.82
N GLU A 152 -5.57 -17.54 -1.79
CA GLU A 152 -4.41 -18.34 -2.22
C GLU A 152 -3.19 -18.15 -1.31
N LEU A 153 -2.99 -16.96 -0.74
CA LEU A 153 -1.75 -16.61 -0.04
C LEU A 153 -1.92 -16.34 1.47
N GLY A 154 -3.15 -16.07 1.95
CA GLY A 154 -3.47 -15.91 3.37
C GLY A 154 -3.15 -14.54 3.96
N PHE A 155 -2.86 -13.52 3.14
CA PHE A 155 -2.68 -12.14 3.58
C PHE A 155 -3.50 -11.16 2.75
N THR A 156 -3.76 -9.99 3.31
CA THR A 156 -4.62 -8.98 2.69
C THR A 156 -3.81 -7.93 1.95
N VAL A 157 -4.47 -7.31 0.97
CA VAL A 157 -3.95 -6.15 0.24
C VAL A 157 -4.97 -5.01 0.24
N ASN A 158 -4.49 -3.79 0.09
CA ASN A 158 -5.30 -2.65 -0.33
C ASN A 158 -5.11 -2.42 -1.83
N ILE A 159 -6.18 -1.99 -2.50
CA ILE A 159 -6.12 -1.60 -3.91
C ILE A 159 -6.70 -0.20 -4.07
N GLY A 160 -5.92 0.68 -4.67
CA GLY A 160 -6.36 2.00 -5.09
C GLY A 160 -6.52 2.05 -6.61
N ILE A 161 -7.58 2.66 -7.09
CA ILE A 161 -7.94 2.76 -8.51
C ILE A 161 -8.01 4.23 -8.91
N SER A 162 -7.35 4.59 -10.01
CA SER A 162 -7.43 5.94 -10.57
C SER A 162 -6.93 5.98 -12.02
N THR A 163 -6.83 7.20 -12.56
CA THR A 163 -6.33 7.46 -13.91
C THR A 163 -4.81 7.62 -13.98
N ASN A 164 -4.12 7.68 -12.87
CA ASN A 164 -2.66 7.75 -12.80
C ASN A 164 -2.10 7.11 -11.51
N LYS A 165 -0.79 6.86 -11.49
CA LYS A 165 -0.10 6.18 -10.39
C LYS A 165 -0.17 6.94 -9.07
N LEU A 166 -0.05 8.27 -9.08
CA LEU A 166 -0.09 9.08 -7.87
C LEU A 166 -1.44 8.95 -7.18
N LEU A 167 -2.52 9.17 -7.91
CA LEU A 167 -3.87 9.08 -7.38
C LEU A 167 -4.23 7.65 -6.95
N ALA A 168 -3.84 6.64 -7.75
CA ALA A 168 -4.06 5.23 -7.39
C ALA A 168 -3.34 4.86 -6.07
N LYS A 169 -2.09 5.32 -5.89
CA LYS A 169 -1.37 5.11 -4.64
C LYS A 169 -2.00 5.87 -3.47
N MET A 170 -2.41 7.11 -3.65
CA MET A 170 -3.13 7.86 -2.63
C MET A 170 -4.42 7.16 -2.21
N ALA A 171 -5.18 6.64 -3.18
CA ALA A 171 -6.41 5.89 -2.90
C ALA A 171 -6.15 4.63 -2.05
N SER A 172 -5.09 3.87 -2.34
CA SER A 172 -4.76 2.66 -1.57
C SER A 172 -4.41 2.93 -0.11
N ASP A 173 -4.09 4.18 0.24
CA ASP A 173 -3.69 4.58 1.59
C ASP A 173 -4.85 5.15 2.44
N PHE A 174 -6.05 5.40 1.88
CA PHE A 174 -7.17 6.05 2.59
C PHE A 174 -7.62 5.28 3.83
N GLU A 175 -7.94 4.03 3.69
CA GLU A 175 -8.35 3.16 4.81
C GLU A 175 -7.74 1.77 4.62
N LYS A 176 -7.06 1.28 5.65
CA LYS A 176 -6.45 -0.04 5.70
C LYS A 176 -6.95 -0.81 6.92
N PRO A 177 -6.99 -2.15 6.92
CA PRO A 177 -6.56 -3.07 5.86
C PRO A 177 -7.71 -3.58 4.97
N ASN A 178 -7.35 -4.29 3.88
CA ASN A 178 -8.23 -5.12 3.08
C ASN A 178 -9.35 -4.34 2.37
N LYS A 179 -9.02 -3.18 1.81
CA LYS A 179 -9.96 -2.27 1.17
C LYS A 179 -9.65 -2.03 -0.30
N VAL A 180 -10.68 -1.66 -1.03
CA VAL A 180 -10.60 -1.11 -2.40
C VAL A 180 -11.13 0.32 -2.35
N HIS A 181 -10.38 1.26 -2.90
CA HIS A 181 -10.76 2.67 -2.98
C HIS A 181 -10.53 3.23 -4.37
N THR A 182 -11.36 4.18 -4.75
CA THR A 182 -11.19 5.00 -5.95
C THR A 182 -10.75 6.41 -5.59
N LEU A 183 -10.00 7.03 -6.50
CA LEU A 183 -9.70 8.45 -6.47
C LEU A 183 -9.60 8.95 -7.91
N PHE A 184 -10.74 9.04 -8.59
CA PHE A 184 -10.83 9.63 -9.91
C PHE A 184 -10.73 11.15 -9.84
N PRO A 185 -10.40 11.86 -10.94
CA PRO A 185 -10.23 13.32 -10.94
C PRO A 185 -11.40 14.08 -10.31
N GLU A 186 -12.62 13.66 -10.56
CA GLU A 186 -13.84 14.25 -10.00
C GLU A 186 -14.00 14.05 -8.48
N GLU A 187 -13.34 13.03 -7.90
CA GLU A 187 -13.39 12.73 -6.48
C GLU A 187 -12.31 13.48 -5.67
N ILE A 188 -11.31 14.08 -6.35
CA ILE A 188 -10.19 14.78 -5.70
C ILE A 188 -10.66 15.87 -4.72
N PRO A 189 -11.62 16.75 -5.06
CA PRO A 189 -12.07 17.82 -4.16
C PRO A 189 -12.65 17.28 -2.84
N GLU A 190 -13.33 16.15 -2.88
CA GLU A 190 -13.99 15.56 -1.71
C GLU A 190 -13.04 14.64 -0.92
N LYS A 191 -12.27 13.78 -1.61
CA LYS A 191 -11.49 12.72 -0.95
C LYS A 191 -10.04 13.11 -0.65
N MET A 192 -9.41 13.96 -1.46
CA MET A 192 -7.99 14.26 -1.37
C MET A 192 -7.70 15.66 -0.81
N TRP A 193 -8.40 16.70 -1.27
CA TRP A 193 -8.11 18.06 -0.85
C TRP A 193 -8.26 18.34 0.66
N PRO A 194 -9.21 17.70 1.40
CA PRO A 194 -9.32 17.89 2.85
C PRO A 194 -8.17 17.25 3.65
N LEU A 195 -7.39 16.35 3.04
CA LEU A 195 -6.32 15.67 3.73
C LEU A 195 -5.21 16.63 4.14
N PRO A 196 -4.56 16.39 5.31
CA PRO A 196 -3.36 17.12 5.69
C PRO A 196 -2.30 17.05 4.58
N VAL A 197 -1.58 18.14 4.34
CA VAL A 197 -0.59 18.23 3.25
C VAL A 197 0.50 17.15 3.36
N ARG A 198 0.83 16.68 4.57
CA ARG A 198 1.78 15.58 4.81
C ARG A 198 1.37 14.24 4.21
N GLU A 199 0.06 14.05 3.95
CA GLU A 199 -0.45 12.80 3.36
C GLU A 199 -0.20 12.76 1.85
N LEU A 200 0.24 13.88 1.24
CA LEU A 200 0.60 13.89 -0.17
C LEU A 200 1.84 13.03 -0.40
N LEU A 201 1.71 12.09 -1.35
CA LEU A 201 2.77 11.17 -1.71
C LEU A 201 4.10 11.90 -1.98
N PHE A 202 5.20 11.38 -1.41
CA PHE A 202 6.56 11.94 -1.48
C PHE A 202 6.78 13.25 -0.72
N LEU A 203 5.80 13.77 0.00
CA LEU A 203 5.97 14.97 0.82
C LEU A 203 6.60 14.59 2.18
N GLY A 204 7.88 14.86 2.33
CA GLY A 204 8.62 14.57 3.55
C GLY A 204 8.46 15.66 4.64
N LYS A 205 8.84 15.33 5.89
CA LYS A 205 8.73 16.22 7.06
C LYS A 205 9.33 17.62 6.87
N ALA A 206 10.44 17.72 6.13
CA ALA A 206 11.09 19.02 5.89
C ALA A 206 10.22 19.92 4.97
N SER A 207 9.58 19.34 3.96
CA SER A 207 8.67 20.05 3.07
C SER A 207 7.35 20.39 3.78
N GLU A 208 6.79 19.46 4.56
CA GLU A 208 5.62 19.70 5.41
C GLU A 208 5.83 20.94 6.29
N LYS A 209 6.95 20.99 7.02
CA LYS A 209 7.27 22.13 7.90
C LYS A 209 7.24 23.47 7.15
N LYS A 210 7.90 23.54 5.98
CA LYS A 210 7.92 24.76 5.16
C LYS A 210 6.54 25.17 4.66
N LEU A 211 5.71 24.19 4.25
CA LEU A 211 4.34 24.46 3.80
C LEU A 211 3.48 24.99 4.94
N ILE A 212 3.56 24.39 6.13
CA ILE A 212 2.82 24.84 7.31
C ILE A 212 3.26 26.26 7.73
N GLU A 213 4.57 26.57 7.69
CA GLU A 213 5.11 27.92 7.95
C GLU A 213 4.60 28.94 6.92
N ALA A 214 4.34 28.51 5.68
CA ALA A 214 3.71 29.32 4.63
C ALA A 214 2.17 29.39 4.73
N GLY A 215 1.55 28.75 5.73
CA GLY A 215 0.09 28.74 5.93
C GLY A 215 -0.65 27.61 5.21
N ILE A 216 0.04 26.73 4.50
CA ILE A 216 -0.53 25.62 3.72
C ILE A 216 -0.59 24.36 4.59
N ARG A 217 -1.79 23.90 4.92
CA ARG A 217 -2.03 22.77 5.84
C ARG A 217 -2.66 21.57 5.17
N THR A 218 -3.43 21.78 4.11
CA THR A 218 -4.15 20.75 3.38
C THR A 218 -3.62 20.59 1.96
N ILE A 219 -3.93 19.45 1.33
CA ILE A 219 -3.59 19.24 -0.09
C ILE A 219 -4.36 20.24 -0.98
N GLY A 220 -5.61 20.56 -0.63
CA GLY A 220 -6.41 21.54 -1.35
C GLY A 220 -5.80 22.94 -1.29
N GLU A 221 -5.30 23.40 -0.13
CA GLU A 221 -4.59 24.68 0.00
C GLU A 221 -3.27 24.72 -0.79
N LEU A 222 -2.64 23.56 -1.03
CA LEU A 222 -1.47 23.47 -1.89
C LEU A 222 -1.83 23.54 -3.38
N ALA A 223 -3.03 23.08 -3.75
CA ALA A 223 -3.49 23.03 -5.14
C ALA A 223 -3.98 24.39 -5.66
N HIS A 224 -4.28 25.34 -4.79
CA HIS A 224 -4.78 26.70 -5.07
C HIS A 224 -3.79 27.77 -4.64
#